data_9624f19ecfae01263c91e6b4f66e640b
#
_entry.id   9624f19ecfae01263c91e6b4f66e640b
#
_cell.length_a   1.000
_cell.length_b   1.000
_cell.length_c   1.000
_cell.angle_alpha   90.00
_cell.angle_beta   90.00
_cell.angle_gamma   90.00
#
_symmetry.space_group_name_H-M   'P 1'
#
loop_
_entity.id
_entity.type
_entity.pdbx_description
1 polymer ?
#
loop_
_entity_poly.entity_id
_entity_poly.type
_entity_poly.pdbx_seq_one_letter_code
_entity_poly.pdbx_strand_id
1 'polypeptide(L)'
;MKYQAIIVSDLHLGTKDSKAEEFIEFLEKHPTDLLILNGDIIDGWALNRGAKWKKQHTKVISKLLKLSNKTQIIWIRGNHDEFLQEFMGNHFGGIEIREDYVLDIRNTVESYYIFHGDVIDIFITKYKWLSKIGAVGYDFALWLNRWYNKYRVWRKLPYQSISQKIKSGVKAATNYVNDFEVTALSMATKKGCHGVMCGHIHQPEDRMINGKRYLNSGDWIENMTAICVEDTGRIYLYS
;
A
#
# COMPACT_ATOMS: atom_id res chain seq x y z
N MET A 1 2.69 21.62 15.75
CA MET A 1 3.82 21.47 14.82
C MET A 1 3.21 21.34 13.43
N LYS A 2 3.75 21.98 12.40
CA LYS A 2 3.26 21.87 11.04
C LYS A 2 4.22 21.00 10.24
N TYR A 3 3.68 20.09 9.42
CA TYR A 3 4.48 19.19 8.61
C TYR A 3 4.69 19.77 7.21
N GLN A 4 5.86 19.53 6.61
CA GLN A 4 6.11 19.79 5.20
C GLN A 4 5.19 18.92 4.34
N ALA A 5 5.15 17.62 4.64
CA ALA A 5 4.31 16.67 3.93
C ALA A 5 3.84 15.52 4.84
N ILE A 6 2.66 15.00 4.53
CA ILE A 6 2.13 13.76 5.09
C ILE A 6 1.72 12.87 3.93
N ILE A 7 2.15 11.62 3.96
CA ILE A 7 1.82 10.62 2.95
C ILE A 7 1.02 9.50 3.61
N VAL A 8 -0.16 9.22 3.08
CA VAL A 8 -1.07 8.15 3.52
C VAL A 8 -1.52 7.33 2.32
N SER A 9 -1.79 6.06 2.52
CA SER A 9 -2.30 5.16 1.48
C SER A 9 -3.32 4.18 2.05
N ASP A 10 -3.95 3.41 1.18
CA ASP A 10 -4.70 2.20 1.54
C ASP A 10 -5.79 2.46 2.60
N LEU A 11 -6.60 3.51 2.38
CA LEU A 11 -7.72 3.87 3.24
C LEU A 11 -8.99 3.04 2.94
N HIS A 12 -9.13 2.58 1.69
CA HIS A 12 -10.20 1.73 1.19
C HIS A 12 -11.61 2.17 1.60
N LEU A 13 -11.93 3.46 1.40
CA LEU A 13 -13.28 3.98 1.58
C LEU A 13 -14.26 3.21 0.68
N GLY A 14 -15.36 2.74 1.25
CA GLY A 14 -16.28 1.82 0.58
C GLY A 14 -16.28 0.44 1.24
N THR A 15 -15.25 0.09 2.01
CA THR A 15 -15.23 -1.13 2.81
C THR A 15 -15.76 -0.90 4.23
N LYS A 16 -16.09 -1.99 4.93
CA LYS A 16 -16.55 -1.92 6.33
C LYS A 16 -15.41 -1.67 7.31
N ASP A 17 -14.18 -2.01 6.92
CA ASP A 17 -13.00 -2.06 7.79
C ASP A 17 -12.16 -0.78 7.73
N SER A 18 -12.49 0.13 6.78
CA SER A 18 -11.85 1.44 6.65
C SER A 18 -11.99 2.28 7.94
N LYS A 19 -10.88 2.77 8.45
CA LYS A 19 -10.74 3.60 9.66
C LYS A 19 -10.97 5.09 9.35
N ALA A 20 -12.11 5.37 8.73
CA ALA A 20 -12.45 6.70 8.21
C ALA A 20 -12.56 7.78 9.30
N GLU A 21 -13.03 7.46 10.51
CA GLU A 21 -13.17 8.41 11.60
C GLU A 21 -11.81 8.72 12.22
N GLU A 22 -10.99 7.70 12.46
CA GLU A 22 -9.63 7.82 12.97
C GLU A 22 -8.75 8.61 11.99
N PHE A 23 -8.96 8.44 10.68
CA PHE A 23 -8.26 9.21 9.65
C PHE A 23 -8.62 10.71 9.71
N ILE A 24 -9.89 11.05 9.91
CA ILE A 24 -10.31 12.45 10.08
C ILE A 24 -9.65 13.07 11.31
N GLU A 25 -9.65 12.34 12.44
CA GLU A 25 -9.00 12.81 13.67
C GLU A 25 -7.49 13.02 13.48
N PHE A 26 -6.84 12.11 12.76
CA PHE A 26 -5.42 12.25 12.42
C PHE A 26 -5.16 13.53 11.64
N LEU A 27 -5.91 13.79 10.56
CA LEU A 27 -5.77 15.01 9.76
C LEU A 27 -6.01 16.30 10.58
N GLU A 28 -6.87 16.27 11.58
CA GLU A 28 -7.14 17.42 12.44
C GLU A 28 -5.98 17.70 13.39
N LYS A 29 -5.31 16.66 13.87
CA LYS A 29 -4.18 16.78 14.80
C LYS A 29 -2.85 17.09 14.08
N HIS A 30 -2.75 16.84 12.78
CA HIS A 30 -1.50 16.91 12.01
C HIS A 30 -1.63 17.87 10.82
N PRO A 31 -1.62 19.20 11.04
CA PRO A 31 -1.64 20.18 9.95
C PRO A 31 -0.39 20.07 9.09
N THR A 32 -0.57 20.05 7.76
CA THR A 32 0.51 19.89 6.78
C THR A 32 0.39 20.89 5.64
N ASP A 33 1.51 21.22 4.98
CA ASP A 33 1.53 22.00 3.74
C ASP A 33 1.11 21.15 2.54
N LEU A 34 1.53 19.88 2.51
CA LEU A 34 1.25 18.94 1.44
C LEU A 34 0.69 17.63 2.03
N LEU A 35 -0.47 17.21 1.53
CA LEU A 35 -1.03 15.89 1.82
C LEU A 35 -0.99 15.05 0.54
N ILE A 36 -0.33 13.90 0.59
CA ILE A 36 -0.30 12.94 -0.50
C ILE A 36 -1.17 11.74 -0.14
N LEU A 37 -2.24 11.58 -0.88
CA LEU A 37 -3.13 10.41 -0.86
C LEU A 37 -2.54 9.40 -1.85
N ASN A 38 -1.75 8.46 -1.35
CA ASN A 38 -0.89 7.61 -2.18
C ASN A 38 -1.58 6.31 -2.58
N GLY A 39 -2.72 6.41 -3.25
CA GLY A 39 -3.46 5.29 -3.83
C GLY A 39 -4.35 4.52 -2.85
N ASP A 40 -5.33 3.83 -3.43
CA ASP A 40 -6.29 2.99 -2.73
C ASP A 40 -7.08 3.73 -1.63
N ILE A 41 -7.41 4.98 -1.90
CA ILE A 41 -8.20 5.81 -0.99
C ILE A 41 -9.68 5.40 -1.08
N ILE A 42 -10.19 5.15 -2.28
CA ILE A 42 -11.54 4.62 -2.50
C ILE A 42 -11.44 3.21 -3.06
N ASP A 43 -12.13 2.27 -2.42
CA ASP A 43 -12.22 0.91 -2.92
C ASP A 43 -13.33 0.76 -3.98
N GLY A 44 -13.01 1.12 -5.21
CA GLY A 44 -13.90 0.97 -6.37
C GLY A 44 -14.28 -0.49 -6.62
N TRP A 45 -13.39 -1.42 -6.34
CA TRP A 45 -13.67 -2.86 -6.51
C TRP A 45 -14.69 -3.36 -5.49
N ALA A 46 -14.60 -2.94 -4.23
CA ALA A 46 -15.60 -3.29 -3.22
C ALA A 46 -16.97 -2.67 -3.56
N LEU A 47 -17.00 -1.41 -3.99
CA LEU A 47 -18.23 -0.72 -4.38
C LEU A 47 -18.89 -1.39 -5.59
N ASN A 48 -18.13 -1.79 -6.61
CA ASN A 48 -18.62 -2.52 -7.77
C ASN A 48 -19.19 -3.91 -7.40
N ARG A 49 -18.73 -4.49 -6.29
CA ARG A 49 -19.28 -5.74 -5.74
C ARG A 49 -20.46 -5.51 -4.78
N GLY A 50 -20.97 -4.30 -4.67
CA GLY A 50 -22.15 -3.95 -3.88
C GLY A 50 -21.87 -3.57 -2.43
N ALA A 51 -20.64 -3.26 -2.07
CA ALA A 51 -20.33 -2.71 -0.75
C ALA A 51 -21.02 -1.36 -0.53
N LYS A 52 -21.42 -1.08 0.71
CA LYS A 52 -22.19 0.12 1.04
C LYS A 52 -21.30 1.30 1.39
N TRP A 53 -21.49 2.41 0.71
CA TRP A 53 -20.89 3.68 1.09
C TRP A 53 -21.50 4.21 2.39
N LYS A 54 -20.66 4.43 3.43
CA LYS A 54 -21.10 4.90 4.75
C LYS A 54 -21.00 6.42 4.86
N LYS A 55 -21.71 7.01 5.83
CA LYS A 55 -21.65 8.45 6.12
C LYS A 55 -20.23 8.91 6.49
N GLN A 56 -19.46 8.07 7.19
CA GLN A 56 -18.07 8.36 7.54
C GLN A 56 -17.20 8.56 6.30
N HIS A 57 -17.39 7.75 5.26
CA HIS A 57 -16.66 7.88 3.99
C HIS A 57 -16.96 9.24 3.32
N THR A 58 -18.22 9.66 3.30
CA THR A 58 -18.60 11.00 2.81
C THR A 58 -17.94 12.12 3.62
N LYS A 59 -17.84 11.97 4.95
CA LYS A 59 -17.16 12.94 5.81
C LYS A 59 -15.68 13.09 5.44
N VAL A 60 -14.97 11.98 5.14
CA VAL A 60 -13.56 12.03 4.68
C VAL A 60 -13.45 12.85 3.40
N ILE A 61 -14.22 12.51 2.37
CA ILE A 61 -14.17 13.25 1.09
C ILE A 61 -14.50 14.74 1.31
N SER A 62 -15.54 15.05 2.09
CA SER A 62 -15.88 16.44 2.42
C SER A 62 -14.77 17.15 3.19
N LYS A 63 -14.06 16.46 4.07
CA LYS A 63 -12.91 16.99 4.80
C LYS A 63 -11.75 17.29 3.87
N LEU A 64 -11.42 16.37 2.97
CA LEU A 64 -10.35 16.53 1.98
C LEU A 64 -10.63 17.73 1.05
N LEU A 65 -11.87 17.86 0.53
CA LEU A 65 -12.27 18.99 -0.29
C LEU A 65 -12.21 20.33 0.45
N LYS A 66 -12.54 20.37 1.75
CA LYS A 66 -12.38 21.58 2.57
C LYS A 66 -10.91 21.88 2.84
N LEU A 67 -10.12 20.87 3.09
CA LEU A 67 -8.70 20.99 3.38
C LEU A 67 -7.93 21.50 2.17
N SER A 68 -8.31 21.11 0.94
CA SER A 68 -7.66 21.51 -0.30
C SER A 68 -7.69 23.03 -0.58
N ASN A 69 -8.51 23.80 0.16
CA ASN A 69 -8.47 25.26 0.10
C ASN A 69 -7.27 25.88 0.83
N LYS A 70 -6.56 25.11 1.67
CA LYS A 70 -5.47 25.59 2.54
C LYS A 70 -4.21 24.74 2.51
N THR A 71 -4.34 23.51 2.02
CA THR A 71 -3.29 22.51 1.94
C THR A 71 -3.25 22.01 0.51
N GLN A 72 -2.06 21.90 -0.07
CA GLN A 72 -1.91 21.23 -1.34
C GLN A 72 -2.23 19.74 -1.15
N ILE A 73 -3.13 19.20 -1.97
CA ILE A 73 -3.47 17.78 -1.93
C ILE A 73 -3.19 17.14 -3.28
N ILE A 74 -2.40 16.08 -3.26
CA ILE A 74 -2.12 15.24 -4.42
C ILE A 74 -2.73 13.88 -4.16
N TRP A 75 -3.51 13.38 -5.12
CA TRP A 75 -4.05 12.04 -5.09
C TRP A 75 -3.36 11.21 -6.17
N ILE A 76 -2.51 10.30 -5.74
CA ILE A 76 -1.85 9.32 -6.60
C ILE A 76 -2.81 8.14 -6.76
N ARG A 77 -3.01 7.69 -8.00
CA ARG A 77 -3.86 6.56 -8.31
C ARG A 77 -3.28 5.25 -7.75
N GLY A 78 -4.15 4.43 -7.16
CA GLY A 78 -3.90 3.02 -6.84
C GLY A 78 -4.71 2.08 -7.74
N ASN A 79 -4.61 0.78 -7.50
CA ASN A 79 -5.35 -0.21 -8.27
C ASN A 79 -6.83 -0.32 -7.87
N HIS A 80 -7.20 -0.01 -6.62
CA HIS A 80 -8.60 0.01 -6.18
C HIS A 80 -9.33 1.28 -6.60
N ASP A 81 -8.62 2.36 -6.86
CA ASP A 81 -9.17 3.61 -7.37
C ASP A 81 -8.72 3.92 -8.81
N GLU A 82 -8.53 2.87 -9.64
CA GLU A 82 -8.12 2.94 -11.05
C GLU A 82 -9.04 3.81 -11.93
N PHE A 83 -10.31 4.05 -11.52
CA PHE A 83 -11.21 4.98 -12.19
C PHE A 83 -10.65 6.40 -12.27
N LEU A 84 -9.69 6.76 -11.42
CA LEU A 84 -8.98 8.05 -11.49
C LEU A 84 -8.08 8.18 -12.71
N GLN A 85 -7.80 7.09 -13.43
CA GLN A 85 -6.99 7.10 -14.66
C GLN A 85 -7.53 8.09 -15.70
N GLU A 86 -8.85 8.19 -15.81
CA GLU A 86 -9.51 9.11 -16.75
C GLU A 86 -9.35 10.60 -16.36
N PHE A 87 -8.93 10.86 -15.13
CA PHE A 87 -8.79 12.22 -14.57
C PHE A 87 -7.33 12.63 -14.37
N MET A 88 -6.36 11.86 -14.90
CA MET A 88 -4.95 12.17 -14.76
C MET A 88 -4.59 13.57 -15.25
N GLY A 89 -3.81 14.29 -14.44
CA GLY A 89 -3.42 15.68 -14.72
C GLY A 89 -4.54 16.71 -14.52
N ASN A 90 -5.72 16.28 -14.07
CA ASN A 90 -6.83 17.14 -13.73
C ASN A 90 -6.96 17.34 -12.21
N HIS A 91 -7.86 18.24 -11.83
CA HIS A 91 -8.18 18.55 -10.45
C HIS A 91 -9.61 18.12 -10.12
N PHE A 92 -9.76 17.47 -8.96
CA PHE A 92 -11.06 17.22 -8.35
C PHE A 92 -11.24 18.16 -7.15
N GLY A 93 -11.93 19.29 -7.36
CA GLY A 93 -11.87 20.43 -6.46
C GLY A 93 -10.46 21.00 -6.44
N GLY A 94 -9.85 21.13 -5.27
CA GLY A 94 -8.44 21.53 -5.11
C GLY A 94 -7.46 20.36 -5.01
N ILE A 95 -7.89 19.13 -5.35
CA ILE A 95 -7.08 17.92 -5.26
C ILE A 95 -6.55 17.57 -6.65
N GLU A 96 -5.23 17.53 -6.82
CA GLU A 96 -4.57 17.19 -8.07
C GLU A 96 -4.41 15.67 -8.19
N ILE A 97 -4.77 15.09 -9.35
CA ILE A 97 -4.66 13.64 -9.60
C ILE A 97 -3.40 13.35 -10.40
N ARG A 98 -2.57 12.43 -9.90
CA ARG A 98 -1.27 12.05 -10.49
C ARG A 98 -1.04 10.54 -10.47
N GLU A 99 -0.08 10.08 -11.29
CA GLU A 99 0.48 8.71 -11.26
C GLU A 99 1.56 8.56 -10.19
N ASP A 100 2.40 9.58 -10.06
CA ASP A 100 3.54 9.61 -9.15
C ASP A 100 3.87 11.06 -8.71
N TYR A 101 4.75 11.17 -7.75
CA TYR A 101 5.25 12.45 -7.29
C TYR A 101 6.72 12.34 -6.85
N VAL A 102 7.49 13.41 -7.02
CA VAL A 102 8.83 13.53 -6.42
C VAL A 102 8.75 14.61 -5.35
N LEU A 103 9.07 14.24 -4.12
CA LEU A 103 9.10 15.14 -2.97
C LEU A 103 10.54 15.49 -2.63
N ASP A 104 10.88 16.76 -2.77
CA ASP A 104 12.13 17.32 -2.26
C ASP A 104 11.98 17.64 -0.77
N ILE A 105 12.92 17.17 0.05
CA ILE A 105 12.88 17.38 1.49
C ILE A 105 13.53 18.72 1.82
N ARG A 106 12.77 19.59 2.48
CA ARG A 106 13.24 20.93 2.88
C ARG A 106 14.50 20.84 3.72
N ASN A 107 15.39 21.81 3.52
CA ASN A 107 16.67 21.93 4.24
C ASN A 107 17.63 20.75 4.08
N THR A 108 17.41 19.87 3.08
CA THR A 108 18.28 18.76 2.72
C THR A 108 18.53 18.75 1.21
N VAL A 109 19.37 17.84 0.75
CA VAL A 109 19.56 17.52 -0.68
C VAL A 109 18.75 16.30 -1.09
N GLU A 110 17.97 15.73 -0.17
CA GLU A 110 17.27 14.49 -0.40
C GLU A 110 15.96 14.71 -1.16
N SER A 111 15.66 13.77 -2.05
CA SER A 111 14.38 13.67 -2.73
C SER A 111 13.87 12.23 -2.67
N TYR A 112 12.56 12.07 -2.61
CA TYR A 112 11.90 10.78 -2.54
C TYR A 112 10.89 10.61 -3.67
N TYR A 113 10.96 9.46 -4.32
CA TYR A 113 9.98 9.08 -5.33
C TYR A 113 8.76 8.46 -4.65
N ILE A 114 7.56 9.00 -4.93
CA ILE A 114 6.30 8.58 -4.33
C ILE A 114 5.39 8.03 -5.41
N PHE A 115 4.92 6.82 -5.23
CA PHE A 115 3.94 6.15 -6.07
C PHE A 115 3.23 5.07 -5.26
N HIS A 116 2.08 4.59 -5.71
CA HIS A 116 1.31 3.63 -4.90
C HIS A 116 2.04 2.30 -4.71
N GLY A 117 2.46 1.67 -5.78
CA GLY A 117 3.17 0.39 -5.74
C GLY A 117 2.58 -0.69 -6.63
N ASP A 118 1.32 -0.57 -7.05
CA ASP A 118 0.59 -1.52 -7.89
C ASP A 118 1.28 -1.82 -9.22
N VAL A 119 1.98 -0.85 -9.79
CA VAL A 119 2.77 -1.02 -11.02
C VAL A 119 3.85 -2.11 -10.87
N ILE A 120 4.35 -2.34 -9.66
CA ILE A 120 5.34 -3.40 -9.38
C ILE A 120 4.70 -4.77 -9.55
N ASP A 121 3.43 -4.91 -9.20
CA ASP A 121 2.67 -6.15 -9.38
C ASP A 121 2.60 -6.59 -10.85
N ILE A 122 2.54 -5.63 -11.76
CA ILE A 122 2.56 -5.91 -13.21
C ILE A 122 3.91 -6.53 -13.60
N PHE A 123 5.01 -6.06 -13.02
CA PHE A 123 6.35 -6.64 -13.22
C PHE A 123 6.48 -8.02 -12.56
N ILE A 124 5.92 -8.19 -11.36
CA ILE A 124 5.95 -9.45 -10.60
C ILE A 124 4.88 -10.43 -11.11
N THR A 125 3.79 -9.96 -11.75
CA THR A 125 2.64 -10.79 -12.18
C THR A 125 3.03 -11.75 -13.30
N LYS A 126 4.08 -11.50 -14.09
CA LYS A 126 4.68 -12.56 -14.92
C LYS A 126 5.13 -13.77 -14.07
N TYR A 127 5.48 -13.55 -12.80
CA TYR A 127 5.82 -14.60 -11.83
C TYR A 127 4.63 -15.01 -10.94
N LYS A 128 3.64 -14.14 -10.69
CA LYS A 128 2.41 -14.46 -9.93
C LYS A 128 1.45 -15.41 -10.63
N TRP A 129 1.48 -15.52 -11.95
CA TRP A 129 0.74 -16.59 -12.63
C TRP A 129 1.20 -17.98 -12.14
N LEU A 130 2.50 -18.13 -11.88
CA LEU A 130 3.05 -19.34 -11.24
C LEU A 130 2.58 -19.49 -9.77
N SER A 131 2.39 -18.40 -9.02
CA SER A 131 1.98 -18.46 -7.60
C SER A 131 0.46 -18.61 -7.41
N LYS A 132 -0.38 -18.11 -8.34
CA LYS A 132 -1.85 -18.39 -8.32
C LYS A 132 -2.17 -19.86 -8.60
N ILE A 133 -1.42 -20.53 -9.48
CA ILE A 133 -1.45 -22.00 -9.60
C ILE A 133 -1.02 -22.61 -8.26
N GLY A 134 -0.11 -21.98 -7.50
CA GLY A 134 0.29 -22.38 -6.17
C GLY A 134 -0.80 -22.30 -5.11
N ALA A 135 -1.66 -21.28 -5.09
CA ALA A 135 -2.67 -21.09 -4.04
C ALA A 135 -3.91 -21.98 -4.25
N VAL A 136 -4.46 -22.07 -5.46
CA VAL A 136 -5.55 -23.01 -5.79
C VAL A 136 -5.05 -24.44 -5.76
N GLY A 137 -3.80 -24.68 -6.20
CA GLY A 137 -3.11 -25.96 -6.07
C GLY A 137 -2.79 -26.32 -4.62
N TYR A 138 -2.65 -25.35 -3.71
CA TYR A 138 -2.37 -25.58 -2.29
C TYR A 138 -3.57 -26.16 -1.54
N ASP A 139 -4.78 -25.60 -1.70
CA ASP A 139 -5.99 -26.17 -1.08
C ASP A 139 -6.34 -27.55 -1.65
N PHE A 140 -6.16 -27.72 -2.96
CA PHE A 140 -6.31 -29.01 -3.62
C PHE A 140 -5.22 -30.00 -3.19
N ALA A 141 -3.97 -29.55 -3.04
CA ALA A 141 -2.88 -30.36 -2.53
C ALA A 141 -3.04 -30.73 -1.05
N LEU A 142 -3.62 -29.84 -0.22
CA LEU A 142 -3.99 -30.15 1.17
C LEU A 142 -5.12 -31.18 1.24
N TRP A 143 -6.10 -31.08 0.33
CA TRP A 143 -7.17 -32.06 0.22
C TRP A 143 -6.64 -33.41 -0.26
N LEU A 144 -5.85 -33.47 -1.32
CA LEU A 144 -5.17 -34.66 -1.81
C LEU A 144 -4.26 -35.29 -0.76
N ASN A 145 -3.54 -34.46 0.01
CA ASN A 145 -2.64 -34.98 1.03
C ASN A 145 -3.40 -35.57 2.24
N ARG A 146 -4.57 -35.03 2.61
CA ARG A 146 -5.45 -35.65 3.60
C ARG A 146 -5.92 -37.04 3.13
N TRP A 147 -6.34 -37.15 1.88
CA TRP A 147 -6.73 -38.40 1.26
C TRP A 147 -5.55 -39.37 1.14
N TYR A 148 -4.42 -38.90 0.67
CA TYR A 148 -3.20 -39.68 0.53
C TYR A 148 -2.67 -40.18 1.88
N ASN A 149 -2.65 -39.37 2.92
CA ASN A 149 -2.25 -39.81 4.25
C ASN A 149 -3.27 -40.78 4.91
N LYS A 150 -4.57 -40.61 4.63
CA LYS A 150 -5.59 -41.57 5.04
C LYS A 150 -5.37 -42.96 4.39
N TYR A 151 -5.01 -42.98 3.10
CA TYR A 151 -4.62 -44.20 2.39
C TYR A 151 -3.31 -44.78 2.92
N ARG A 152 -2.29 -43.95 3.19
CA ARG A 152 -0.99 -44.38 3.78
C ARG A 152 -1.16 -45.01 5.17
N VAL A 153 -1.95 -44.41 6.04
CA VAL A 153 -2.27 -44.95 7.37
C VAL A 153 -2.99 -46.30 7.24
N TRP A 154 -3.95 -46.43 6.33
CA TRP A 154 -4.62 -47.70 6.03
C TRP A 154 -3.63 -48.77 5.53
N ARG A 155 -2.59 -48.36 4.77
CA ARG A 155 -1.52 -49.26 4.28
C ARG A 155 -0.38 -49.43 5.29
N LYS A 156 -0.50 -48.95 6.55
CA LYS A 156 0.53 -48.99 7.61
C LYS A 156 1.85 -48.34 7.21
N LEU A 157 1.83 -47.33 6.35
CA LEU A 157 2.99 -46.52 5.94
C LEU A 157 3.12 -45.28 6.83
N PRO A 158 4.33 -44.77 7.15
CA PRO A 158 4.54 -43.63 8.00
C PRO A 158 3.95 -42.35 7.38
N TYR A 159 3.41 -41.47 8.23
CA TYR A 159 2.86 -40.14 7.86
C TYR A 159 3.94 -39.25 7.21
N GLN A 160 3.61 -38.60 6.10
CA GLN A 160 4.49 -37.60 5.50
C GLN A 160 3.95 -36.19 5.78
N SER A 161 4.73 -35.40 6.55
CA SER A 161 4.33 -34.05 6.99
C SER A 161 4.38 -33.02 5.87
N ILE A 162 3.33 -32.18 5.81
CA ILE A 162 3.20 -31.04 4.88
C ILE A 162 3.96 -29.81 5.40
N SER A 163 4.57 -29.86 6.57
CA SER A 163 5.26 -28.71 7.19
C SER A 163 6.36 -28.07 6.30
N GLN A 164 6.94 -28.82 5.37
CA GLN A 164 7.87 -28.27 4.37
C GLN A 164 7.18 -27.30 3.38
N LYS A 165 5.88 -27.48 3.09
CA LYS A 165 5.14 -26.60 2.15
C LYS A 165 4.66 -25.30 2.79
N ILE A 166 4.36 -25.31 4.09
CA ILE A 166 4.06 -24.09 4.86
C ILE A 166 5.30 -23.17 4.91
N LYS A 167 6.48 -23.76 5.13
CA LYS A 167 7.75 -23.02 5.06
C LYS A 167 8.01 -22.41 3.66
N SER A 168 7.60 -23.08 2.58
CA SER A 168 7.74 -22.51 1.23
C SER A 168 6.75 -21.38 0.95
N GLY A 169 5.55 -21.37 1.55
CA GLY A 169 4.59 -20.28 1.45
C GLY A 169 5.07 -19.02 2.16
N VAL A 170 5.56 -19.15 3.40
CA VAL A 170 6.18 -18.03 4.14
C VAL A 170 7.40 -17.50 3.38
N LYS A 171 8.26 -18.37 2.85
CA LYS A 171 9.42 -17.96 2.06
C LYS A 171 9.00 -17.23 0.77
N ALA A 172 7.93 -17.66 0.09
CA ALA A 172 7.41 -16.99 -1.10
C ALA A 172 6.86 -15.59 -0.78
N ALA A 173 6.17 -15.42 0.34
CA ALA A 173 5.70 -14.11 0.80
C ALA A 173 6.87 -13.19 1.16
N THR A 174 7.87 -13.69 1.89
CA THR A 174 9.08 -12.93 2.22
C THR A 174 9.87 -12.52 0.97
N ASN A 175 10.01 -13.44 0.00
CA ASN A 175 10.66 -13.12 -1.27
C ASN A 175 9.88 -12.06 -2.04
N TYR A 176 8.54 -12.12 -2.05
CA TYR A 176 7.70 -11.13 -2.70
C TYR A 176 7.91 -9.73 -2.13
N VAL A 177 7.92 -9.59 -0.80
CA VAL A 177 8.17 -8.30 -0.13
C VAL A 177 9.56 -7.78 -0.50
N ASN A 178 10.59 -8.63 -0.44
CA ASN A 178 11.96 -8.25 -0.82
C ASN A 178 12.07 -7.83 -2.30
N ASP A 179 11.42 -8.56 -3.21
CA ASP A 179 11.41 -8.24 -4.64
C ASP A 179 10.68 -6.91 -4.91
N PHE A 180 9.58 -6.66 -4.16
CA PHE A 180 8.83 -5.41 -4.23
C PHE A 180 9.71 -4.22 -3.82
N GLU A 181 10.38 -4.29 -2.67
CA GLU A 181 11.21 -3.23 -2.15
C GLU A 181 12.41 -2.90 -3.05
N VAL A 182 13.11 -3.94 -3.52
CA VAL A 182 14.23 -3.77 -4.45
C VAL A 182 13.77 -3.14 -5.76
N THR A 183 12.60 -3.54 -6.26
CA THR A 183 12.03 -2.97 -7.49
C THR A 183 11.63 -1.51 -7.28
N ALA A 184 10.96 -1.18 -6.15
CA ALA A 184 10.58 0.19 -5.79
C ALA A 184 11.81 1.11 -5.72
N LEU A 185 12.87 0.67 -5.05
CA LEU A 185 14.12 1.42 -4.97
C LEU A 185 14.84 1.56 -6.32
N SER A 186 14.74 0.56 -7.19
CA SER A 186 15.25 0.65 -8.57
C SER A 186 14.53 1.74 -9.36
N MET A 187 13.20 1.86 -9.19
CA MET A 187 12.40 2.91 -9.82
C MET A 187 12.80 4.31 -9.29
N ALA A 188 12.95 4.47 -7.97
CA ALA A 188 13.43 5.70 -7.36
C ALA A 188 14.84 6.09 -7.88
N THR A 189 15.72 5.10 -8.04
CA THR A 189 17.05 5.31 -8.59
C THR A 189 17.03 5.85 -10.04
N LYS A 190 16.14 5.30 -10.87
CA LYS A 190 15.94 5.78 -12.26
C LYS A 190 15.41 7.22 -12.31
N LYS A 191 14.66 7.64 -11.31
CA LYS A 191 14.18 9.03 -11.14
C LYS A 191 15.23 9.95 -10.50
N GLY A 192 16.41 9.45 -10.13
CA GLY A 192 17.47 10.22 -9.46
C GLY A 192 17.21 10.49 -7.98
N CYS A 193 16.26 9.77 -7.35
CA CYS A 193 15.85 9.99 -5.96
C CYS A 193 16.71 9.20 -4.97
N HIS A 194 16.79 9.73 -3.72
CA HIS A 194 17.54 9.15 -2.61
C HIS A 194 16.80 8.01 -1.93
N GLY A 195 15.47 7.95 -2.09
CA GLY A 195 14.64 6.90 -1.52
C GLY A 195 13.27 6.83 -2.19
N VAL A 196 12.43 5.95 -1.66
CA VAL A 196 11.07 5.72 -2.12
C VAL A 196 10.07 5.78 -0.96
N MET A 197 8.87 6.26 -1.23
CA MET A 197 7.71 6.19 -0.34
C MET A 197 6.57 5.54 -1.11
N CYS A 198 6.04 4.41 -0.63
CA CYS A 198 4.97 3.66 -1.29
C CYS A 198 3.93 3.16 -0.30
N GLY A 199 2.89 2.48 -0.78
CA GLY A 199 1.83 1.80 -0.04
C GLY A 199 1.63 0.38 -0.55
N HIS A 200 0.38 0.00 -0.88
CA HIS A 200 -0.05 -1.17 -1.63
C HIS A 200 0.10 -2.52 -0.92
N ILE A 201 1.22 -2.79 -0.27
CA ILE A 201 1.45 -4.08 0.40
C ILE A 201 0.97 -4.10 1.86
N HIS A 202 0.41 -2.99 2.36
CA HIS A 202 -0.14 -2.83 3.72
C HIS A 202 0.85 -3.17 4.84
N GLN A 203 2.15 -3.05 4.58
CA GLN A 203 3.20 -3.32 5.57
C GLN A 203 3.96 -2.03 5.87
N PRO A 204 3.64 -1.34 6.97
CA PRO A 204 4.34 -0.13 7.35
C PRO A 204 5.82 -0.44 7.63
N GLU A 205 6.71 0.30 6.96
CA GLU A 205 8.15 0.03 7.06
C GLU A 205 8.96 1.33 6.85
N ASP A 206 10.07 1.44 7.55
CA ASP A 206 11.07 2.48 7.39
C ASP A 206 12.45 1.88 7.59
N ARG A 207 13.16 1.58 6.50
CA ARG A 207 14.48 0.96 6.57
C ARG A 207 15.42 1.36 5.43
N MET A 208 16.70 1.18 5.67
CA MET A 208 17.74 1.35 4.65
C MET A 208 17.99 0.02 3.93
N ILE A 209 17.97 0.07 2.59
CA ILE A 209 18.30 -1.07 1.73
C ILE A 209 19.31 -0.60 0.69
N ASN A 210 20.49 -1.21 0.67
CA ASN A 210 21.57 -0.88 -0.27
C ASN A 210 21.91 0.63 -0.34
N GLY A 211 21.89 1.31 0.82
CA GLY A 211 22.20 2.73 0.96
C GLY A 211 21.09 3.69 0.54
N LYS A 212 19.89 3.19 0.25
CA LYS A 212 18.69 3.99 -0.04
C LYS A 212 17.59 3.73 0.96
N ARG A 213 16.79 4.76 1.28
CA ARG A 213 15.69 4.62 2.25
C ARG A 213 14.43 4.14 1.56
N TYR A 214 13.88 3.06 2.06
CA TYR A 214 12.58 2.52 1.70
C TYR A 214 11.59 2.85 2.80
N LEU A 215 10.46 3.46 2.44
CA LEU A 215 9.34 3.72 3.35
C LEU A 215 8.06 3.18 2.74
N ASN A 216 7.25 2.53 3.57
CA ASN A 216 5.87 2.16 3.23
C ASN A 216 4.91 2.77 4.24
N SER A 217 3.89 3.47 3.76
CA SER A 217 2.92 4.16 4.61
C SER A 217 1.97 3.22 5.37
N GLY A 218 1.98 1.93 5.05
CA GLY A 218 1.05 0.97 5.63
C GLY A 218 -0.37 1.16 5.11
N ASP A 219 -1.35 1.14 6.01
CA ASP A 219 -2.78 1.23 5.66
C ASP A 219 -3.62 1.92 6.77
N TRP A 220 -4.88 2.22 6.44
CA TRP A 220 -5.91 2.72 7.35
C TRP A 220 -7.05 1.71 7.53
N ILE A 221 -6.71 0.42 7.55
CA ILE A 221 -7.60 -0.71 7.85
C ILE A 221 -7.18 -1.37 9.17
N GLU A 222 -5.90 -1.70 9.31
CA GLU A 222 -5.35 -2.40 10.48
C GLU A 222 -4.29 -1.56 11.21
N ASN A 223 -3.39 -0.90 10.46
CA ASN A 223 -2.18 -0.27 11.01
C ASN A 223 -2.38 1.19 11.42
N MET A 224 -3.19 1.97 10.69
CA MET A 224 -3.44 3.42 10.91
C MET A 224 -2.13 4.23 10.91
N THR A 225 -1.30 4.01 9.92
CA THR A 225 0.04 4.58 9.82
C THR A 225 0.15 5.63 8.71
N ALA A 226 1.13 6.50 8.82
CA ALA A 226 1.44 7.54 7.83
C ALA A 226 2.94 7.85 7.80
N ILE A 227 3.48 8.26 6.66
CA ILE A 227 4.81 8.83 6.59
C ILE A 227 4.69 10.34 6.84
N CYS A 228 5.36 10.84 7.87
CA CYS A 228 5.38 12.23 8.24
C CYS A 228 6.74 12.85 7.94
N VAL A 229 6.73 14.01 7.26
CA VAL A 229 7.91 14.81 6.93
C VAL A 229 7.78 16.15 7.64
N GLU A 230 8.65 16.43 8.60
CA GLU A 230 8.70 17.69 9.32
C GLU A 230 9.39 18.79 8.49
N ASP A 231 9.14 20.05 8.81
CA ASP A 231 9.85 21.20 8.19
C ASP A 231 11.36 21.16 8.45
N THR A 232 11.81 20.44 9.46
CA THR A 232 13.23 20.21 9.77
C THR A 232 13.94 19.26 8.80
N GLY A 233 13.19 18.57 7.94
CA GLY A 233 13.68 17.49 7.08
C GLY A 233 13.66 16.12 7.75
N ARG A 234 13.21 16.00 9.00
CA ARG A 234 13.04 14.71 9.65
C ARG A 234 11.87 13.94 9.05
N ILE A 235 12.11 12.68 8.69
CA ILE A 235 11.11 11.76 8.16
C ILE A 235 10.94 10.62 9.16
N TYR A 236 9.69 10.26 9.44
CA TYR A 236 9.37 9.12 10.30
C TYR A 236 8.01 8.52 9.97
N LEU A 237 7.82 7.28 10.39
CA LEU A 237 6.54 6.58 10.31
C LEU A 237 5.73 6.88 11.59
N TYR A 238 4.55 7.47 11.41
CA TYR A 238 3.54 7.63 12.46
C TYR A 238 2.79 6.31 12.64
N SER A 239 2.53 5.91 13.90
CA SER A 239 1.75 4.73 14.30
C SER A 239 0.97 4.98 15.59
#